data_72c2d48fc62748a6760f053c6596550c
#
_entry.id   72c2d48fc62748a6760f053c6596550c
#
_cell.length_a   1.000
_cell.length_b   1.000
_cell.length_c   1.000
_cell.angle_alpha   90.00
_cell.angle_beta   90.00
_cell.angle_gamma   90.00
#
_symmetry.space_group_name_H-M   'P 1'
#
loop_
_entity.id
_entity.type
_entity.pdbx_description
1 polymer ?
#
loop_
_entity_poly.entity_id
_entity_poly.type
_entity_poly.pdbx_seq_one_letter_code
_entity_poly.pdbx_strand_id
1 'polypeptide(L)'
;MGLLHCFHIHASAEKEALVVAVVWHIEIAPEAGDAFERLYGADGEWTALSRRSRSFLGSSFLKDLAHPERYLLIEYWSEMLVYEKHLADFGAEVQSLEEERARLVVRMEAMGVFSALDVPDRVGPTWSRRSG
;
A
#
# COMPACT_ATOMS: atom_id res chain seq x y z
N MET A 1 10.18 -3.92 13.27
CA MET A 1 9.53 -4.81 12.84
C MET A 1 8.27 -4.51 12.23
N GLY A 2 8.05 -4.42 11.30
CA GLY A 2 6.86 -3.99 10.69
C GLY A 2 5.84 -5.08 10.58
N LEU A 3 4.68 -4.68 10.21
CA LEU A 3 3.59 -5.59 9.99
C LEU A 3 3.80 -6.43 8.75
N LEU A 4 4.89 -6.18 8.04
CA LEU A 4 5.13 -6.86 6.79
C LEU A 4 5.32 -8.34 6.93
N HIS A 5 5.70 -8.77 8.11
CA HIS A 5 5.89 -10.19 8.33
C HIS A 5 4.59 -10.97 8.34
N CYS A 6 3.47 -10.27 8.30
CA CYS A 6 2.19 -10.95 8.26
C CYS A 6 1.87 -11.51 6.90
N PHE A 7 2.59 -11.10 5.87
CA PHE A 7 2.28 -11.55 4.53
C PHE A 7 3.20 -12.68 4.11
N HIS A 8 2.62 -13.87 4.04
CA HIS A 8 3.34 -15.03 3.58
C HIS A 8 2.54 -15.68 2.47
N ILE A 9 3.16 -15.88 1.34
CA ILE A 9 2.49 -16.44 0.19
C ILE A 9 3.24 -17.64 -0.31
N HIS A 10 2.51 -18.67 -0.66
CA HIS A 10 3.13 -19.85 -1.24
C HIS A 10 3.54 -19.54 -2.67
N ALA A 11 4.67 -20.11 -3.08
CA ALA A 11 5.21 -19.84 -4.39
C ALA A 11 4.23 -20.21 -5.50
N SER A 12 3.44 -21.25 -5.30
CA SER A 12 2.50 -21.65 -6.34
C SER A 12 1.43 -20.59 -6.57
N ALA A 13 0.99 -19.94 -5.48
CA ALA A 13 0.01 -18.89 -5.64
C ALA A 13 0.63 -17.69 -6.35
N GLU A 14 1.87 -17.38 -6.04
CA GLU A 14 2.54 -16.28 -6.70
C GLU A 14 2.68 -16.49 -8.18
N LYS A 15 2.98 -17.73 -8.57
CA LYS A 15 3.18 -17.98 -9.98
C LYS A 15 1.95 -17.75 -10.80
N GLU A 16 0.78 -17.94 -10.22
CA GLU A 16 -0.44 -17.79 -10.98
C GLU A 16 -1.01 -16.41 -10.93
N ALA A 17 -0.52 -15.58 -10.03
CA ALA A 17 -1.07 -14.25 -9.88
C ALA A 17 -0.39 -13.29 -10.84
N LEU A 18 -1.18 -12.70 -11.74
CA LEU A 18 -0.64 -11.69 -12.64
C LEU A 18 -0.47 -10.36 -11.94
N VAL A 19 -1.34 -10.08 -10.99
CA VAL A 19 -1.24 -8.86 -10.19
C VAL A 19 -1.62 -9.25 -8.79
N VAL A 20 -0.83 -8.81 -7.82
CA VAL A 20 -1.19 -9.05 -6.42
C VAL A 20 -1.63 -7.75 -5.78
N ALA A 21 -2.61 -7.85 -4.90
CA ALA A 21 -3.13 -6.73 -4.14
C ALA A 21 -2.81 -6.96 -2.69
N VAL A 22 -2.02 -6.06 -2.10
CA VAL A 22 -1.67 -6.10 -0.70
C VAL A 22 -2.64 -5.16 0.01
N VAL A 23 -3.42 -5.69 0.94
CA VAL A 23 -4.56 -4.96 1.50
C VAL A 23 -4.38 -4.73 2.99
N TRP A 24 -4.52 -3.47 3.39
CA TRP A 24 -4.41 -3.06 4.78
C TRP A 24 -5.66 -2.33 5.23
N HIS A 25 -6.07 -2.61 6.46
CA HIS A 25 -7.12 -1.82 7.12
C HIS A 25 -6.43 -1.01 8.21
N ILE A 26 -6.66 0.30 8.23
CA ILE A 26 -5.90 1.19 9.09
C ILE A 26 -6.86 2.11 9.84
N GLU A 27 -6.63 2.22 11.14
CA GLU A 27 -7.37 3.17 11.96
C GLU A 27 -6.36 4.15 12.54
N ILE A 28 -6.64 5.44 12.42
CA ILE A 28 -5.71 6.48 12.84
C ILE A 28 -6.28 7.26 14.01
N ALA A 29 -5.41 8.01 14.67
CA ALA A 29 -5.84 8.93 15.72
C ALA A 29 -6.74 9.98 15.12
N PRO A 30 -7.73 10.50 15.88
CA PRO A 30 -8.74 11.38 15.30
C PRO A 30 -8.19 12.62 14.62
N GLU A 31 -7.11 13.17 15.14
CA GLU A 31 -6.57 14.40 14.57
C GLU A 31 -5.46 14.17 13.57
N ALA A 32 -5.20 12.92 13.22
CA ALA A 32 -4.06 12.59 12.37
C ALA A 32 -4.39 12.52 10.88
N GLY A 33 -5.63 12.83 10.50
CA GLY A 33 -6.08 12.59 9.13
C GLY A 33 -5.22 13.28 8.07
N ASP A 34 -4.94 14.56 8.25
CA ASP A 34 -4.19 15.28 7.23
C ASP A 34 -2.78 14.72 7.08
N ALA A 35 -2.12 14.43 8.19
CA ALA A 35 -0.76 13.90 8.13
C ALA A 35 -0.74 12.50 7.51
N PHE A 36 -1.73 11.69 7.86
CA PHE A 36 -1.80 10.34 7.33
C PHE A 36 -2.07 10.35 5.83
N GLU A 37 -2.98 11.21 5.40
CA GLU A 37 -3.29 11.30 3.98
C GLU A 37 -2.11 11.86 3.19
N ARG A 38 -1.33 12.74 3.79
CA ARG A 38 -0.13 13.21 3.12
C ARG A 38 0.90 12.10 2.96
N LEU A 39 0.99 11.21 3.92
CA LEU A 39 1.99 10.15 3.87
C LEU A 39 1.65 9.11 2.80
N TYR A 40 0.38 8.73 2.72
CA TYR A 40 -0.04 7.64 1.84
C TYR A 40 -0.78 8.09 0.59
N GLY A 41 -1.04 9.37 0.44
CA GLY A 41 -1.73 9.85 -0.75
C GLY A 41 -0.87 9.77 -1.99
N ALA A 42 -1.43 10.22 -3.10
CA ALA A 42 -0.77 10.09 -4.39
C ALA A 42 0.61 10.74 -4.43
N ASP A 43 0.77 11.85 -3.73
CA ASP A 43 2.04 12.55 -3.69
C ASP A 43 2.80 12.30 -2.39
N GLY A 44 2.40 11.30 -1.63
CA GLY A 44 3.00 11.04 -0.35
C GLY A 44 4.33 10.34 -0.44
N GLU A 45 5.06 10.36 0.66
CA GLU A 45 6.39 9.77 0.69
C GLU A 45 6.35 8.27 0.56
N TRP A 46 5.37 7.62 1.14
CA TRP A 46 5.27 6.17 1.00
C TRP A 46 4.99 5.79 -0.44
N THR A 47 4.07 6.51 -1.08
CA THR A 47 3.73 6.22 -2.47
C THR A 47 4.91 6.50 -3.38
N ALA A 48 5.63 7.58 -3.11
CA ALA A 48 6.81 7.92 -3.91
C ALA A 48 7.87 6.83 -3.79
N LEU A 49 8.04 6.28 -2.59
CA LEU A 49 9.01 5.21 -2.41
C LEU A 49 8.58 3.97 -3.19
N SER A 50 7.30 3.63 -3.14
CA SER A 50 6.81 2.47 -3.88
C SER A 50 7.00 2.63 -5.38
N ARG A 51 6.84 3.84 -5.88
CA ARG A 51 6.98 4.10 -7.31
C ARG A 51 8.39 3.95 -7.83
N ARG A 52 9.36 3.82 -6.95
CA ARG A 52 10.72 3.56 -7.39
C ARG A 52 10.87 2.15 -7.93
N SER A 53 9.91 1.28 -7.70
CA SER A 53 9.90 -0.05 -8.28
C SER A 53 8.99 -0.10 -9.50
N ARG A 54 9.47 -0.70 -10.58
CA ARG A 54 8.64 -0.84 -11.77
C ARG A 54 7.50 -1.81 -11.55
N SER A 55 7.61 -2.66 -10.52
CA SER A 55 6.58 -3.62 -10.23
C SER A 55 5.38 -3.01 -9.53
N PHE A 56 5.52 -1.80 -8.98
CA PHE A 56 4.41 -1.13 -8.32
C PHE A 56 3.45 -0.59 -9.38
N LEU A 57 2.20 -0.97 -9.30
CA LEU A 57 1.21 -0.61 -10.32
C LEU A 57 0.25 0.47 -9.86
N GLY A 58 0.39 0.92 -8.61
CA GLY A 58 -0.49 1.94 -8.09
C GLY A 58 -1.21 1.45 -6.86
N SER A 59 -2.07 2.29 -6.32
CA SER A 59 -2.79 1.95 -5.10
C SER A 59 -4.18 2.55 -5.11
N SER A 60 -5.04 1.96 -4.29
CA SER A 60 -6.35 2.52 -3.98
C SER A 60 -6.31 2.88 -2.50
N PHE A 61 -6.61 4.13 -2.19
CA PHE A 61 -6.53 4.64 -0.83
C PHE A 61 -7.91 5.19 -0.49
N LEU A 62 -8.62 4.49 0.37
CA LEU A 62 -10.05 4.73 0.59
C LEU A 62 -10.28 5.12 2.03
N LYS A 63 -11.17 6.10 2.23
CA LYS A 63 -11.56 6.54 3.56
C LYS A 63 -12.99 6.10 3.81
N ASP A 64 -13.25 5.55 4.98
CA ASP A 64 -14.59 5.12 5.37
C ASP A 64 -15.46 6.36 5.59
N LEU A 65 -16.57 6.44 4.88
CA LEU A 65 -17.45 7.59 5.00
C LEU A 65 -18.14 7.66 6.35
N ALA A 66 -18.42 6.50 6.94
CA ALA A 66 -19.08 6.47 8.23
C ALA A 66 -18.11 6.64 9.40
N HIS A 67 -16.85 6.29 9.19
CA HIS A 67 -15.83 6.38 10.24
C HIS A 67 -14.59 7.01 9.64
N PRO A 68 -14.50 8.35 9.64
CA PRO A 68 -13.40 9.01 8.90
C PRO A 68 -12.00 8.69 9.39
N GLU A 69 -11.87 8.07 10.55
CA GLU A 69 -10.56 7.67 11.03
C GLU A 69 -10.15 6.30 10.53
N ARG A 70 -10.95 5.67 9.68
CA ARG A 70 -10.65 4.34 9.14
C ARG A 70 -10.41 4.40 7.65
N TYR A 71 -9.36 3.70 7.24
CA TYR A 71 -8.94 3.68 5.85
C TYR A 71 -8.69 2.27 5.38
N LEU A 72 -8.80 2.09 4.08
CA LEU A 72 -8.39 0.86 3.43
C LEU A 72 -7.33 1.23 2.41
N LEU A 73 -6.20 0.58 2.47
CA LEU A 73 -5.11 0.81 1.51
C LEU A 73 -4.88 -0.48 0.74
N ILE A 74 -4.95 -0.40 -0.57
CA ILE A 74 -4.71 -1.53 -1.44
C ILE A 74 -3.57 -1.15 -2.37
N GLU A 75 -2.48 -1.92 -2.32
CA GLU A 75 -1.33 -1.65 -3.17
C GLU A 75 -1.23 -2.78 -4.19
N TYR A 76 -1.08 -2.42 -5.45
CA TYR A 76 -1.04 -3.38 -6.54
C TYR A 76 0.39 -3.54 -7.02
N TRP A 77 0.83 -4.79 -7.10
CA TRP A 77 2.19 -5.11 -7.52
C TRP A 77 2.14 -6.22 -8.55
N SER A 78 3.07 -6.20 -9.50
CA SER A 78 3.07 -7.23 -10.52
C SER A 78 3.57 -8.56 -9.99
N GLU A 79 4.40 -8.55 -8.93
CA GLU A 79 4.92 -9.76 -8.34
C GLU A 79 5.15 -9.59 -6.87
N MET A 80 4.77 -10.61 -6.10
CA MET A 80 4.95 -10.54 -4.65
C MET A 80 6.43 -10.52 -4.26
N LEU A 81 7.24 -11.30 -4.95
CA LEU A 81 8.66 -11.34 -4.61
C LEU A 81 9.33 -10.00 -4.83
N VAL A 82 8.91 -9.27 -5.85
CA VAL A 82 9.48 -7.95 -6.10
C VAL A 82 9.03 -6.96 -5.03
N TYR A 83 7.79 -7.07 -4.57
CA TYR A 83 7.33 -6.26 -3.47
C TYR A 83 8.19 -6.48 -2.23
N GLU A 84 8.42 -7.75 -1.89
CA GLU A 84 9.23 -8.05 -0.71
C GLU A 84 10.67 -7.57 -0.87
N LYS A 85 11.21 -7.72 -2.07
CA LYS A 85 12.55 -7.26 -2.32
C LYS A 85 12.64 -5.74 -2.23
N HIS A 86 11.62 -5.04 -2.71
CA HIS A 86 11.57 -3.59 -2.62
C HIS A 86 11.66 -3.14 -1.17
N LEU A 87 10.88 -3.78 -0.30
CA LEU A 87 10.90 -3.40 1.11
C LEU A 87 12.26 -3.66 1.74
N ALA A 88 12.92 -4.73 1.32
CA ALA A 88 14.24 -5.03 1.85
C ALA A 88 15.29 -4.07 1.30
N ASP A 89 15.23 -3.77 0.00
CA ASP A 89 16.22 -2.90 -0.63
C ASP A 89 16.17 -1.49 -0.08
N PHE A 90 14.98 -1.02 0.29
CA PHE A 90 14.82 0.32 0.83
C PHE A 90 14.54 0.28 2.32
N GLY A 91 15.16 -0.68 3.01
CA GLY A 91 14.83 -0.93 4.41
C GLY A 91 14.93 0.28 5.31
N ALA A 92 15.97 1.11 5.12
CA ALA A 92 16.13 2.27 5.98
C ALA A 92 15.01 3.28 5.76
N GLU A 93 14.67 3.52 4.49
CA GLU A 93 13.58 4.44 4.17
C GLU A 93 12.24 3.89 4.64
N VAL A 94 12.03 2.59 4.46
CA VAL A 94 10.81 1.96 4.91
C VAL A 94 10.69 2.08 6.42
N GLN A 95 11.77 1.82 7.15
CA GLN A 95 11.73 1.91 8.59
C GLN A 95 11.42 3.34 9.06
N SER A 96 12.02 4.32 8.41
CA SER A 96 11.77 5.70 8.77
C SER A 96 10.31 6.07 8.57
N LEU A 97 9.72 5.64 7.47
CA LEU A 97 8.31 5.94 7.20
C LEU A 97 7.40 5.16 8.13
N GLU A 98 7.79 3.94 8.51
CA GLU A 98 7.00 3.18 9.47
C GLU A 98 7.01 3.84 10.83
N GLU A 99 8.12 4.44 11.22
CA GLU A 99 8.19 5.16 12.48
C GLU A 99 7.30 6.39 12.45
N GLU A 100 7.28 7.10 11.34
CA GLU A 100 6.40 8.23 11.21
C GLU A 100 4.94 7.79 11.26
N ARG A 101 4.62 6.72 10.56
CA ARG A 101 3.26 6.18 10.55
C ARG A 101 2.83 5.76 11.95
N ALA A 102 3.74 5.20 12.73
CA ALA A 102 3.39 4.70 14.06
C ALA A 102 2.87 5.80 14.97
N ARG A 103 3.26 7.03 14.71
CA ARG A 103 2.78 8.15 15.52
C ARG A 103 1.36 8.56 15.16
N LEU A 104 0.87 8.10 14.02
CA LEU A 104 -0.44 8.50 13.51
C LEU A 104 -1.48 7.39 13.64
N VAL A 105 -1.04 6.14 13.70
CA VAL A 105 -1.92 4.99 13.55
C VAL A 105 -2.26 4.38 14.91
N VAL A 106 -3.55 4.14 15.13
CA VAL A 106 -4.01 3.42 16.31
C VAL A 106 -3.95 1.93 16.08
N ARG A 107 -4.34 1.50 14.88
CA ARG A 107 -4.35 0.08 14.55
C ARG A 107 -4.15 -0.09 13.06
N MET A 108 -3.37 -1.09 12.69
CA MET A 108 -3.16 -1.41 11.29
C MET A 108 -3.19 -2.93 11.16
N GLU A 109 -4.09 -3.41 10.33
CA GLU A 109 -4.29 -4.84 10.16
C GLU A 109 -4.01 -5.24 8.73
N ALA A 110 -3.20 -6.30 8.58
CA ALA A 110 -3.00 -6.89 7.27
C ALA A 110 -4.23 -7.73 6.95
N MET A 111 -4.95 -7.33 5.93
CA MET A 111 -6.13 -8.07 5.52
C MET A 111 -5.76 -9.27 4.65
N GLY A 112 -4.61 -9.20 4.02
CA GLY A 112 -4.13 -10.31 3.21
C GLY A 112 -3.51 -9.83 1.92
N VAL A 113 -3.04 -10.81 1.14
CA VAL A 113 -2.54 -10.57 -0.19
C VAL A 113 -3.41 -11.37 -1.13
N PHE A 114 -3.95 -10.70 -2.12
CA PHE A 114 -4.96 -11.29 -2.99
C PHE A 114 -4.50 -11.28 -4.43
N SER A 115 -4.93 -12.25 -5.18
CA SER A 115 -4.75 -12.21 -6.62
C SER A 115 -5.81 -11.29 -7.18
N ALA A 116 -5.41 -10.26 -7.90
CA ALA A 116 -6.38 -9.33 -8.46
C ALA A 116 -6.87 -9.90 -9.78
N LEU A 117 -8.10 -10.38 -9.79
CA LEU A 117 -8.67 -10.96 -11.00
C LEU A 117 -9.02 -9.87 -12.01
N ASP A 118 -9.47 -8.73 -11.49
CA ASP A 118 -9.74 -7.57 -12.30
C ASP A 118 -9.06 -6.40 -11.64
N VAL A 119 -8.29 -5.65 -12.38
CA VAL A 119 -7.61 -4.47 -11.85
C VAL A 119 -8.26 -3.28 -12.52
N PRO A 120 -8.57 -2.22 -11.75
CA PRO A 120 -9.14 -1.03 -12.37
C PRO A 120 -8.21 -0.55 -13.48
N ASP A 121 -8.79 -0.18 -14.60
CA ASP A 121 -8.00 0.40 -15.64
C ASP A 121 -7.29 1.59 -15.05
N ARG A 122 -6.02 1.71 -15.39
CA ARG A 122 -5.31 2.89 -14.95
C ARG A 122 -5.27 3.03 -13.48
N VAL A 123 -4.73 2.03 -12.82
CA VAL A 123 -4.43 2.11 -11.40
C VAL A 123 -3.29 3.10 -11.25
N GLY A 124 -3.44 4.03 -10.31
CA GLY A 124 -2.41 4.99 -10.02
C GLY A 124 -2.71 6.35 -10.61
N PRO A 125 -2.00 7.36 -10.16
CA PRO A 125 -2.36 8.74 -10.52
C PRO A 125 -2.07 9.12 -11.95
N THR A 126 -1.25 8.39 -12.66
CA THR A 126 -0.89 8.80 -14.00
C THR A 126 -2.04 8.70 -14.97
N TRP A 127 -3.01 7.85 -14.71
CA TRP A 127 -4.06 7.68 -15.68
C TRP A 127 -4.98 8.87 -15.78
N SER A 128 -5.05 9.66 -14.75
CA SER A 128 -5.96 10.78 -14.84
C SER A 128 -5.50 11.76 -15.91
N ARG A 129 -4.22 11.83 -16.16
CA ARG A 129 -3.77 12.72 -17.17
C ARG A 129 -4.09 12.23 -18.51
N ARG A 130 -4.09 10.93 -18.67
CA ARG A 130 -4.34 10.49 -19.96
C ARG A 130 -5.67 10.56 -20.35
N SER A 131 -6.54 10.62 -19.43
CA SER A 131 -7.90 10.72 -19.78
C SER A 131 -8.23 11.95 -20.48
N GLY A 132 -7.41 12.89 -20.33
CA GLY A 132 -7.70 14.16 -21.00
C GLY A 132 -7.42 14.11 -22.45
#